data_ded6a129af81c089761cae1e8cb58711
#
_entry.id   ded6a129af81c089761cae1e8cb58711
#
_cell.length_a   1.000
_cell.length_b   1.000
_cell.length_c   1.000
_cell.angle_alpha   90.00
_cell.angle_beta   90.00
_cell.angle_gamma   90.00
#
_symmetry.space_group_name_H-M   'P 1'
#
loop_
_entity.id
_entity.type
_entity.pdbx_description
1 polymer ?
#
loop_
_entity_poly.entity_id
_entity_poly.type
_entity_poly.pdbx_seq_one_letter_code
_entity_poly.pdbx_strand_id
1 'polypeptide(L)'
;DPSMALVYKTNYTDASWKTLLKNSLNAKRPMIYVGRPVSGAGHAWNCDGYDDASGEDMFHMNWGWGGYNDGFFLLTNLYAPASPGQPASSLMEDQQVIHNLFPPTTLAAPNNYPLNCSTSKTYVNFEGNFEDGSGHNDYQNNQTCTYLINPTCGAYVKLYFESFDIEAGDALYIYDGDSDTDSLLAVYHGGDTPEMHSASGKNIFMKFITNGSGTAPGWIARYSTDYCKPSLAFTTQSG
;
A
#
# COMPACT_ATOMS: atom_id res chain seq x y z
N ASP A 1 21.99 -15.52 -7.51
CA ASP A 1 20.91 -14.69 -6.95
C ASP A 1 20.36 -13.80 -8.07
N PRO A 2 19.15 -14.00 -8.57
CA PRO A 2 18.62 -13.18 -9.64
C PRO A 2 18.46 -11.75 -9.12
N SER A 3 19.37 -10.88 -9.53
CA SER A 3 19.30 -9.45 -9.19
C SER A 3 18.09 -8.80 -9.86
N MET A 4 17.47 -7.82 -9.21
CA MET A 4 16.49 -6.94 -9.84
C MET A 4 17.10 -6.35 -11.11
N ALA A 5 16.39 -6.45 -12.23
CA ALA A 5 16.90 -5.99 -13.52
C ALA A 5 15.80 -5.33 -14.34
N LEU A 6 16.17 -4.23 -15.00
CA LEU A 6 15.41 -3.66 -16.11
C LEU A 6 15.85 -4.35 -17.40
N VAL A 7 14.92 -4.93 -18.13
CA VAL A 7 15.16 -5.59 -19.40
C VAL A 7 14.19 -5.07 -20.47
N TYR A 8 14.67 -5.12 -21.71
CA TYR A 8 13.96 -4.62 -22.89
C TYR A 8 13.48 -5.77 -23.74
N LYS A 9 12.22 -5.76 -24.15
CA LYS A 9 11.63 -6.82 -25.00
C LYS A 9 12.40 -7.01 -26.30
N THR A 10 12.98 -5.96 -26.86
CA THR A 10 13.78 -6.01 -28.10
C THR A 10 14.98 -6.96 -28.02
N ASN A 11 15.42 -7.31 -26.80
CA ASN A 11 16.52 -8.25 -26.60
C ASN A 11 16.05 -9.72 -26.50
N TYR A 12 14.75 -9.99 -26.69
CA TYR A 12 14.13 -11.29 -26.51
C TYR A 12 13.26 -11.65 -27.73
N THR A 13 13.15 -12.94 -28.00
CA THR A 13 12.06 -13.46 -28.84
C THR A 13 10.76 -13.43 -28.04
N ASP A 14 9.59 -13.46 -28.70
CA ASP A 14 8.31 -13.51 -28.00
C ASP A 14 8.21 -14.69 -27.03
N ALA A 15 8.72 -15.86 -27.43
CA ALA A 15 8.73 -17.04 -26.57
C ALA A 15 9.61 -16.86 -25.33
N SER A 16 10.83 -16.35 -25.51
CA SER A 16 11.74 -16.12 -24.38
C SER A 16 11.28 -14.97 -23.47
N TRP A 17 10.60 -13.97 -24.03
CA TRP A 17 9.98 -12.90 -23.26
C TRP A 17 8.85 -13.43 -22.35
N LYS A 18 7.92 -14.22 -22.91
CA LYS A 18 6.88 -14.88 -22.13
C LYS A 18 7.46 -15.79 -21.03
N THR A 19 8.51 -16.54 -21.35
CA THR A 19 9.19 -17.39 -20.37
C THR A 19 9.80 -16.60 -19.22
N LEU A 20 10.43 -15.45 -19.50
CA LEU A 20 10.97 -14.55 -18.47
C LEU A 20 9.88 -14.09 -17.50
N LEU A 21 8.73 -13.63 -18.05
CA LEU A 21 7.62 -13.15 -17.24
C LEU A 21 7.03 -14.27 -16.40
N LYS A 22 6.73 -15.42 -17.00
CA LYS A 22 6.20 -16.59 -16.26
C LYS A 22 7.12 -17.06 -15.14
N ASN A 23 8.43 -17.10 -15.38
CA ASN A 23 9.40 -17.48 -14.35
C ASN A 23 9.37 -16.53 -13.14
N SER A 24 9.24 -15.23 -13.37
CA SER A 24 9.09 -14.26 -12.28
C SER A 24 7.79 -14.47 -11.51
N LEU A 25 6.67 -14.60 -12.21
CA LEU A 25 5.34 -14.79 -11.61
C LEU A 25 5.23 -16.14 -10.86
N ASN A 26 5.79 -17.21 -11.40
CA ASN A 26 5.86 -18.51 -10.72
C ASN A 26 6.68 -18.45 -9.42
N ALA A 27 7.69 -17.60 -9.39
CA ALA A 27 8.46 -17.31 -8.17
C ALA A 27 7.74 -16.33 -7.22
N LYS A 28 6.45 -16.01 -7.49
CA LYS A 28 5.63 -15.03 -6.71
C LYS A 28 6.22 -13.62 -6.70
N ARG A 29 6.80 -13.23 -7.82
CA ARG A 29 7.44 -11.92 -8.00
C ARG A 29 6.71 -11.13 -9.08
N PRO A 30 5.78 -10.25 -8.72
CA PRO A 30 5.17 -9.33 -9.68
C PRO A 30 6.23 -8.40 -10.27
N MET A 31 5.90 -7.79 -11.40
CA MET A 31 6.83 -6.97 -12.16
C MET A 31 6.24 -5.60 -12.45
N ILE A 32 7.10 -4.60 -12.59
CA ILE A 32 6.71 -3.33 -13.21
C ILE A 32 6.91 -3.47 -14.70
N TYR A 33 5.83 -3.43 -15.46
CA TYR A 33 5.83 -3.45 -16.91
C TYR A 33 5.71 -2.03 -17.46
N VAL A 34 6.33 -1.76 -18.58
CA VAL A 34 6.34 -0.44 -19.24
C VAL A 34 6.08 -0.62 -20.71
N GLY A 35 5.34 0.29 -21.30
CA GLY A 35 5.14 0.39 -22.73
C GLY A 35 4.72 1.81 -23.11
N ARG A 36 4.74 2.11 -24.40
CA ARG A 36 4.26 3.38 -24.92
C ARG A 36 3.49 3.22 -26.22
N PRO A 37 2.65 4.18 -26.59
CA PRO A 37 2.06 4.26 -27.91
C PRO A 37 3.11 4.68 -28.94
N VAL A 38 2.80 4.53 -30.22
CA VAL A 38 3.66 5.00 -31.32
C VAL A 38 3.99 6.49 -31.19
N SER A 39 3.09 7.27 -30.62
CA SER A 39 3.29 8.70 -30.31
C SER A 39 2.68 9.03 -28.96
N GLY A 40 3.38 9.82 -28.15
CA GLY A 40 2.92 10.24 -26.84
C GLY A 40 3.74 9.66 -25.69
N ALA A 41 3.29 9.93 -24.48
CA ALA A 41 3.94 9.45 -23.25
C ALA A 41 3.70 7.96 -23.04
N GLY A 42 4.69 7.27 -22.47
CA GLY A 42 4.57 5.89 -22.01
C GLY A 42 3.81 5.79 -20.70
N HIS A 43 3.51 4.56 -20.32
CA HIS A 43 2.89 4.20 -19.06
C HIS A 43 3.66 3.05 -18.40
N ALA A 44 3.63 3.02 -17.08
CA ALA A 44 4.14 1.90 -16.28
C ALA A 44 3.01 1.34 -15.42
N TRP A 45 2.93 0.02 -15.34
CA TRP A 45 1.88 -0.69 -14.61
C TRP A 45 2.40 -1.99 -14.00
N ASN A 46 1.60 -2.66 -13.20
CA ASN A 46 1.98 -3.95 -12.63
C ASN A 46 1.54 -5.11 -13.54
N CYS A 47 2.45 -6.08 -13.73
CA CYS A 47 2.14 -7.40 -14.25
C CYS A 47 2.29 -8.39 -13.08
N ASP A 48 1.18 -8.93 -12.60
CA ASP A 48 1.12 -9.68 -11.33
C ASP A 48 0.52 -11.09 -11.46
N GLY A 49 0.15 -11.50 -12.66
CA GLY A 49 -0.38 -12.84 -12.93
C GLY A 49 -0.32 -13.24 -14.38
N TYR A 50 -0.61 -14.51 -14.65
CA TYR A 50 -0.86 -15.00 -16.00
C TYR A 50 -1.87 -16.15 -15.99
N ASP A 51 -2.51 -16.38 -17.13
CA ASP A 51 -3.38 -17.52 -17.42
C ASP A 51 -2.99 -18.13 -18.78
N ASP A 52 -2.76 -19.43 -18.81
CA ASP A 52 -2.44 -20.21 -20.01
C ASP A 52 -3.42 -21.38 -20.24
N ALA A 53 -4.52 -21.43 -19.49
CA ALA A 53 -5.50 -22.52 -19.56
C ALA A 53 -6.21 -22.61 -20.92
N SER A 54 -6.33 -21.48 -21.65
CA SER A 54 -6.95 -21.45 -22.98
C SER A 54 -6.02 -21.85 -24.13
N GLY A 55 -4.75 -22.14 -23.84
CA GLY A 55 -3.71 -22.41 -24.83
C GLY A 55 -3.00 -21.15 -25.36
N GLU A 56 -3.42 -19.97 -24.95
CA GLU A 56 -2.73 -18.71 -25.18
C GLU A 56 -2.25 -18.11 -23.84
N ASP A 57 -1.02 -17.60 -23.84
CA ASP A 57 -0.47 -16.95 -22.65
C ASP A 57 -1.05 -15.55 -22.51
N MET A 58 -1.95 -15.36 -21.59
CA MET A 58 -2.50 -14.06 -21.20
C MET A 58 -1.91 -13.60 -19.88
N PHE A 59 -1.50 -12.34 -19.79
CA PHE A 59 -0.88 -11.77 -18.60
C PHE A 59 -1.81 -10.77 -17.94
N HIS A 60 -1.95 -10.87 -16.61
CA HIS A 60 -2.75 -9.95 -15.85
C HIS A 60 -2.02 -8.62 -15.69
N MET A 61 -2.68 -7.55 -16.14
CA MET A 61 -2.18 -6.18 -16.08
C MET A 61 -3.04 -5.35 -15.15
N ASN A 62 -2.43 -4.78 -14.12
CA ASN A 62 -3.04 -3.79 -13.26
C ASN A 62 -2.47 -2.42 -13.66
N TRP A 63 -3.29 -1.65 -14.36
CA TRP A 63 -2.89 -0.39 -14.96
C TRP A 63 -2.63 0.73 -13.95
N GLY A 64 -2.99 0.55 -12.67
CA GLY A 64 -2.85 1.56 -11.63
C GLY A 64 -3.92 2.66 -11.69
N TRP A 65 -5.05 2.41 -12.36
CA TRP A 65 -6.14 3.36 -12.53
C TRP A 65 -7.34 3.04 -11.63
N GLY A 66 -7.07 2.63 -10.37
CA GLY A 66 -8.13 2.32 -9.42
C GLY A 66 -8.98 1.10 -9.79
N GLY A 67 -8.39 0.12 -10.47
CA GLY A 67 -9.04 -1.11 -10.93
C GLY A 67 -9.74 -0.97 -12.29
N TYR A 68 -9.72 0.20 -12.92
CA TYR A 68 -10.30 0.38 -14.25
C TYR A 68 -9.47 -0.36 -15.30
N ASN A 69 -10.14 -1.20 -16.08
CA ASN A 69 -9.59 -1.98 -17.19
C ASN A 69 -8.51 -2.99 -16.80
N ASP A 70 -8.31 -3.25 -15.51
CA ASP A 70 -7.43 -4.34 -15.08
C ASP A 70 -7.96 -5.68 -15.63
N GLY A 71 -7.06 -6.57 -16.01
CA GLY A 71 -7.47 -7.85 -16.59
C GLY A 71 -6.33 -8.54 -17.33
N PHE A 72 -6.70 -9.55 -18.12
CA PHE A 72 -5.77 -10.39 -18.87
C PHE A 72 -5.60 -9.94 -20.31
N PHE A 73 -4.35 -9.78 -20.74
CA PHE A 73 -3.99 -9.26 -22.05
C PHE A 73 -2.93 -10.17 -22.72
N LEU A 74 -3.02 -10.26 -24.05
CA LEU A 74 -1.94 -10.79 -24.86
C LEU A 74 -0.79 -9.79 -24.92
N LEU A 75 0.45 -10.23 -24.79
CA LEU A 75 1.62 -9.34 -24.93
C LEU A 75 1.79 -8.77 -26.34
N THR A 76 1.07 -9.31 -27.31
CA THR A 76 0.96 -8.81 -28.68
C THR A 76 -0.20 -7.82 -28.85
N ASN A 77 -0.98 -7.58 -27.81
CA ASN A 77 -2.12 -6.63 -27.81
C ASN A 77 -2.32 -6.00 -26.45
N LEU A 78 -1.39 -5.16 -26.05
CA LEU A 78 -1.46 -4.36 -24.81
C LEU A 78 -2.24 -3.07 -25.08
N TYR A 79 -3.54 -3.23 -25.27
CA TYR A 79 -4.46 -2.11 -25.48
C TYR A 79 -5.23 -1.82 -24.20
N ALA A 80 -4.95 -0.66 -23.61
CA ALA A 80 -5.69 -0.14 -22.47
C ALA A 80 -6.87 0.70 -22.97
N PRO A 81 -8.14 0.27 -22.73
CA PRO A 81 -9.30 1.07 -23.07
C PRO A 81 -9.33 2.42 -22.33
N ALA A 82 -10.15 3.35 -22.80
CA ALA A 82 -10.32 4.63 -22.12
C ALA A 82 -10.92 4.44 -20.72
N SER A 83 -10.40 5.19 -19.75
CA SER A 83 -10.88 5.23 -18.37
C SER A 83 -10.99 6.68 -17.88
N PRO A 84 -11.63 6.97 -16.74
CA PRO A 84 -11.73 8.33 -16.23
C PRO A 84 -10.37 9.03 -16.13
N GLY A 85 -10.20 10.10 -16.92
CA GLY A 85 -8.96 10.88 -16.98
C GLY A 85 -7.83 10.28 -17.82
N GLN A 86 -8.03 9.11 -18.45
CA GLN A 86 -7.05 8.46 -19.30
C GLN A 86 -7.66 8.09 -20.67
N PRO A 87 -7.08 8.52 -21.79
CA PRO A 87 -7.53 8.10 -23.11
C PRO A 87 -7.13 6.64 -23.36
N ALA A 88 -7.87 5.97 -24.25
CA ALA A 88 -7.49 4.65 -24.74
C ALA A 88 -6.09 4.70 -25.39
N SER A 89 -5.26 3.71 -25.13
CA SER A 89 -3.89 3.68 -25.60
C SER A 89 -3.42 2.28 -25.95
N SER A 90 -2.69 2.15 -27.07
CA SER A 90 -1.97 0.94 -27.44
C SER A 90 -0.53 1.07 -26.95
N LEU A 91 -0.15 0.28 -25.95
CA LEU A 91 1.13 0.38 -25.25
C LEU A 91 2.13 -0.68 -25.75
N MET A 92 2.24 -0.78 -27.08
CA MET A 92 2.98 -1.87 -27.75
C MET A 92 4.44 -1.52 -28.03
N GLU A 93 4.79 -0.24 -28.04
CA GLU A 93 6.16 0.21 -28.32
C GLU A 93 7.03 0.22 -27.08
N ASP A 94 8.33 0.01 -27.25
CA ASP A 94 9.37 0.06 -26.20
C ASP A 94 9.01 -0.70 -24.94
N GLN A 95 8.47 -1.91 -25.12
CA GLN A 95 8.10 -2.77 -23.98
C GLN A 95 9.34 -3.14 -23.15
N GLN A 96 9.22 -2.91 -21.85
CA GLN A 96 10.26 -3.15 -20.86
C GLN A 96 9.65 -3.75 -19.60
N VAL A 97 10.46 -4.41 -18.81
CA VAL A 97 10.04 -4.90 -17.50
C VAL A 97 11.16 -4.75 -16.46
N ILE A 98 10.80 -4.30 -15.27
CA ILE A 98 11.63 -4.47 -14.08
C ILE A 98 11.14 -5.75 -13.40
N HIS A 99 11.95 -6.78 -13.44
CA HIS A 99 11.63 -8.08 -12.86
C HIS A 99 12.54 -8.43 -11.67
N ASN A 100 12.24 -9.55 -11.01
CA ASN A 100 12.89 -9.97 -9.77
C ASN A 100 12.74 -8.90 -8.66
N LEU A 101 11.57 -8.27 -8.61
CA LEU A 101 11.19 -7.43 -7.48
C LEU A 101 10.83 -8.35 -6.31
N PHE A 102 11.71 -8.42 -5.34
CA PHE A 102 11.48 -9.17 -4.10
C PHE A 102 12.25 -8.49 -2.97
N PRO A 103 11.77 -8.60 -1.75
CA PRO A 103 12.54 -8.20 -0.60
C PRO A 103 13.87 -8.97 -0.61
N PRO A 104 15.01 -8.37 -0.31
CA PRO A 104 16.25 -9.10 -0.17
C PRO A 104 16.05 -10.26 0.81
N THR A 105 16.51 -11.47 0.43
CA THR A 105 16.37 -12.71 1.24
C THR A 105 17.14 -12.65 2.56
N THR A 106 18.02 -11.70 2.68
CA THR A 106 18.52 -11.14 3.92
C THR A 106 18.09 -9.69 3.92
N LEU A 107 16.87 -9.41 4.35
CA LEU A 107 16.70 -8.24 5.16
C LEU A 107 17.54 -8.53 6.43
N ALA A 108 18.84 -8.29 6.36
CA ALA A 108 19.44 -7.60 7.46
C ALA A 108 18.46 -6.47 7.72
N ALA A 109 17.70 -6.58 8.81
CA ALA A 109 16.82 -5.50 9.22
C ALA A 109 17.62 -4.24 8.93
N PRO A 110 17.17 -3.33 8.04
CA PRO A 110 17.94 -2.14 7.79
C PRO A 110 18.15 -1.60 9.19
N ASN A 111 19.41 -1.52 9.63
CA ASN A 111 19.78 -1.12 11.00
C ASN A 111 19.27 0.29 11.35
N ASN A 112 18.35 0.82 10.55
CA ASN A 112 17.74 2.14 10.60
C ASN A 112 16.23 2.18 10.39
N TYR A 113 15.52 1.04 10.32
CA TYR A 113 14.13 1.09 10.74
C TYR A 113 14.19 1.14 12.27
N PRO A 114 13.70 2.21 12.90
CA PRO A 114 13.50 2.16 14.33
C PRO A 114 12.49 1.04 14.57
N LEU A 115 13.00 -0.13 14.95
CA LEU A 115 12.20 -1.29 15.39
C LEU A 115 11.40 -0.95 16.65
N ASN A 116 11.48 0.27 17.09
CA ASN A 116 10.82 0.82 18.24
C ASN A 116 10.07 2.08 17.83
N CYS A 117 8.89 2.18 18.25
CA CYS A 117 8.06 3.37 18.19
C CYS A 117 8.58 4.49 19.10
N SER A 118 9.88 4.73 19.10
CA SER A 118 10.58 5.67 20.00
C SER A 118 10.14 7.13 19.86
N THR A 119 9.22 7.43 18.94
CA THR A 119 8.68 8.79 18.73
C THR A 119 7.18 8.75 18.45
N SER A 120 6.46 9.68 19.04
CA SER A 120 5.06 9.96 18.68
C SER A 120 4.94 10.26 17.19
N LYS A 121 4.00 9.60 16.51
CA LYS A 121 3.70 9.83 15.09
C LYS A 121 2.42 10.63 14.94
N THR A 122 2.42 11.63 14.06
CA THR A 122 1.22 12.42 13.74
C THR A 122 0.89 12.30 12.25
N TYR A 123 -0.36 11.97 11.96
CA TYR A 123 -0.91 11.81 10.61
C TYR A 123 -1.85 12.97 10.31
N VAL A 124 -1.54 13.74 9.29
CA VAL A 124 -2.25 14.99 8.94
C VAL A 124 -3.03 14.93 7.64
N ASN A 125 -2.88 13.85 6.89
CA ASN A 125 -3.63 13.63 5.66
C ASN A 125 -5.09 13.28 5.96
N PHE A 126 -5.97 13.38 4.98
CA PHE A 126 -7.39 13.05 5.13
C PHE A 126 -7.64 11.52 5.15
N GLU A 127 -6.69 10.73 4.71
CA GLU A 127 -6.69 9.26 4.77
C GLU A 127 -5.25 8.74 4.81
N GLY A 128 -5.07 7.51 5.27
CA GLY A 128 -3.77 6.87 5.27
C GLY A 128 -3.80 5.48 5.90
N ASN A 129 -2.75 4.72 5.60
CA ASN A 129 -2.43 3.46 6.25
C ASN A 129 -1.22 3.66 7.16
N PHE A 130 -1.20 2.97 8.28
CA PHE A 130 -0.10 3.00 9.23
C PHE A 130 -0.07 1.72 10.07
N GLU A 131 1.03 1.50 10.74
CA GLU A 131 1.32 0.30 11.51
C GLU A 131 1.97 0.64 12.85
N ASP A 132 2.16 -0.38 13.68
CA ASP A 132 2.84 -0.27 14.98
C ASP A 132 4.31 0.15 14.88
N GLY A 133 4.93 0.07 13.70
CA GLY A 133 6.32 0.46 13.43
C GLY A 133 7.28 -0.73 13.39
N SER A 134 6.80 -1.97 13.48
CA SER A 134 7.62 -3.18 13.43
C SER A 134 7.89 -3.67 12.00
N GLY A 135 7.05 -3.26 11.03
CA GLY A 135 7.15 -3.66 9.63
C GLY A 135 6.88 -5.14 9.44
N HIS A 136 7.87 -5.88 8.94
CA HIS A 136 7.78 -7.32 8.72
C HIS A 136 8.23 -8.16 9.92
N ASN A 137 8.66 -7.52 10.99
CA ASN A 137 9.13 -8.18 12.20
C ASN A 137 8.06 -8.09 13.28
N ASP A 138 8.21 -8.94 14.30
CA ASP A 138 7.45 -8.75 15.52
C ASP A 138 7.89 -7.46 16.22
N TYR A 139 6.94 -6.78 16.86
CA TYR A 139 7.25 -5.59 17.67
C TYR A 139 8.12 -5.95 18.90
N GLN A 140 8.69 -4.94 19.53
CA GLN A 140 9.59 -5.14 20.67
C GLN A 140 8.86 -5.03 22.01
N ASN A 141 9.41 -5.69 23.02
CA ASN A 141 8.98 -5.59 24.40
C ASN A 141 9.36 -4.24 25.03
N ASN A 142 8.64 -3.86 26.09
CA ASN A 142 8.88 -2.66 26.89
C ASN A 142 8.79 -1.34 26.09
N GLN A 143 7.84 -1.27 25.17
CA GLN A 143 7.59 -0.10 24.34
C GLN A 143 6.34 0.66 24.82
N THR A 144 6.35 1.96 24.61
CA THR A 144 5.16 2.82 24.68
C THR A 144 5.15 3.70 23.46
N CYS A 145 4.20 3.46 22.57
CA CYS A 145 4.08 4.09 21.28
C CYS A 145 2.84 4.96 21.23
N THR A 146 2.92 6.11 20.61
CA THR A 146 1.75 6.97 20.44
C THR A 146 1.57 7.40 18.99
N TYR A 147 0.32 7.48 18.57
CA TYR A 147 -0.10 7.83 17.22
C TYR A 147 -1.25 8.82 17.30
N LEU A 148 -1.09 9.97 16.68
CA LEU A 148 -2.15 10.97 16.59
C LEU A 148 -2.62 11.11 15.16
N ILE A 149 -3.88 10.80 14.91
CA ILE A 149 -4.56 11.11 13.66
C ILE A 149 -5.20 12.49 13.85
N ASN A 150 -4.65 13.50 13.15
CA ASN A 150 -5.11 14.89 13.23
C ASN A 150 -5.12 15.52 11.83
N PRO A 151 -6.05 15.10 10.96
CA PRO A 151 -6.11 15.59 9.60
C PRO A 151 -6.34 17.09 9.54
N THR A 152 -5.70 17.74 8.55
CA THR A 152 -5.83 19.19 8.36
C THR A 152 -7.24 19.63 7.95
N CYS A 153 -8.04 18.67 7.46
CA CYS A 153 -9.43 18.90 7.07
C CYS A 153 -10.26 17.64 7.37
N GLY A 154 -11.60 17.78 7.31
CA GLY A 154 -12.54 16.74 7.72
C GLY A 154 -13.07 17.01 9.13
N ALA A 155 -14.22 16.46 9.46
CA ALA A 155 -14.88 16.64 10.74
C ALA A 155 -14.79 15.41 11.64
N TYR A 156 -14.71 14.23 11.04
CA TYR A 156 -14.75 12.95 11.76
C TYR A 156 -13.70 12.00 11.21
N VAL A 157 -12.95 11.35 12.10
CA VAL A 157 -12.02 10.29 11.75
C VAL A 157 -12.67 8.93 11.95
N LYS A 158 -12.53 8.05 10.95
CA LYS A 158 -12.85 6.64 11.07
C LYS A 158 -11.56 5.83 11.03
N LEU A 159 -11.40 4.93 11.99
CA LEU A 159 -10.24 4.05 12.15
C LEU A 159 -10.66 2.61 11.92
N TYR A 160 -9.90 1.87 11.12
CA TYR A 160 -10.11 0.46 10.79
C TYR A 160 -8.81 -0.31 10.99
N PHE A 161 -8.91 -1.57 11.43
CA PHE A 161 -7.78 -2.48 11.49
C PHE A 161 -7.83 -3.47 10.33
N GLU A 162 -6.73 -3.58 9.59
CA GLU A 162 -6.56 -4.56 8.50
C GLU A 162 -5.98 -5.86 9.03
N SER A 163 -5.10 -5.77 10.03
CA SER A 163 -4.59 -6.90 10.81
C SER A 163 -4.38 -6.49 12.25
N PHE A 164 -4.53 -7.44 13.16
CA PHE A 164 -4.31 -7.22 14.59
C PHE A 164 -3.88 -8.54 15.23
N ASP A 165 -2.64 -8.60 15.69
CA ASP A 165 -2.06 -9.74 16.38
C ASP A 165 -1.03 -9.23 17.38
N ILE A 166 -1.44 -9.05 18.63
CA ILE A 166 -0.59 -8.64 19.75
C ILE A 166 -0.61 -9.68 20.86
N GLU A 167 0.40 -9.69 21.71
CA GLU A 167 0.46 -10.59 22.86
C GLU A 167 -0.62 -10.25 23.92
N ALA A 168 -1.08 -11.26 24.64
CA ALA A 168 -2.19 -11.12 25.59
C ALA A 168 -1.90 -10.12 26.73
N GLY A 169 -0.64 -9.92 27.07
CA GLY A 169 -0.21 -8.98 28.11
C GLY A 169 0.03 -7.55 27.62
N ASP A 170 -0.10 -7.32 26.30
CA ASP A 170 0.08 -6.03 25.66
C ASP A 170 -1.27 -5.35 25.45
N ALA A 171 -1.27 -4.05 25.23
CA ALA A 171 -2.50 -3.29 25.09
C ALA A 171 -2.42 -2.17 24.10
N LEU A 172 -3.45 -2.04 23.26
CA LEU A 172 -3.68 -0.90 22.37
C LEU A 172 -4.89 -0.11 22.87
N TYR A 173 -4.65 1.12 23.29
CA TYR A 173 -5.68 2.07 23.74
C TYR A 173 -6.04 3.02 22.60
N ILE A 174 -7.33 3.31 22.45
CA ILE A 174 -7.86 4.24 21.44
C ILE A 174 -8.71 5.30 22.15
N TYR A 175 -8.41 6.56 21.90
CA TYR A 175 -9.06 7.71 22.54
C TYR A 175 -9.71 8.62 21.50
N ASP A 176 -10.85 9.19 21.87
CA ASP A 176 -11.60 10.19 21.10
C ASP A 176 -11.07 11.59 21.42
N GLY A 177 -9.96 11.94 20.80
CA GLY A 177 -9.28 13.19 21.05
C GLY A 177 -7.83 13.19 20.61
N ASP A 178 -6.99 14.04 21.19
CA ASP A 178 -5.59 14.22 20.80
C ASP A 178 -4.59 13.75 21.88
N SER A 179 -5.08 13.16 22.96
CA SER A 179 -4.27 12.70 24.09
C SER A 179 -4.88 11.49 24.82
N ASP A 180 -4.10 10.86 25.70
CA ASP A 180 -4.54 9.74 26.56
C ASP A 180 -5.36 10.21 27.80
N THR A 181 -5.66 11.50 27.90
CA THR A 181 -6.56 12.05 28.90
C THR A 181 -7.99 12.25 28.37
N ASP A 182 -8.19 12.06 27.07
CA ASP A 182 -9.49 12.17 26.42
C ASP A 182 -10.35 10.90 26.64
N SER A 183 -11.56 10.93 26.11
CA SER A 183 -12.51 9.80 26.28
C SER A 183 -11.97 8.53 25.66
N LEU A 184 -11.86 7.47 26.43
CA LEU A 184 -11.44 6.16 25.97
C LEU A 184 -12.54 5.55 25.08
N LEU A 185 -12.22 5.22 23.82
CA LEU A 185 -13.11 4.51 22.91
C LEU A 185 -12.99 2.99 23.09
N ALA A 186 -11.76 2.48 23.17
CA ALA A 186 -11.51 1.06 23.32
C ALA A 186 -10.13 0.76 23.90
N VAL A 187 -10.01 -0.47 24.44
CA VAL A 187 -8.74 -1.13 24.76
C VAL A 187 -8.76 -2.51 24.15
N TYR A 188 -7.70 -2.87 23.42
CA TYR A 188 -7.54 -4.18 22.82
C TYR A 188 -6.31 -4.88 23.35
N HIS A 189 -6.43 -6.19 23.55
CA HIS A 189 -5.38 -7.11 23.99
C HIS A 189 -5.20 -8.24 22.98
N GLY A 190 -4.23 -9.10 23.19
CA GLY A 190 -4.01 -10.26 22.35
C GLY A 190 -5.22 -11.19 22.32
N GLY A 191 -5.60 -11.59 21.11
CA GLY A 191 -6.78 -12.39 20.82
C GLY A 191 -8.07 -11.60 20.59
N ASP A 192 -8.07 -10.28 20.80
CA ASP A 192 -9.20 -9.42 20.45
C ASP A 192 -9.30 -9.21 18.92
N THR A 193 -10.50 -8.87 18.48
CA THR A 193 -10.76 -8.47 17.09
C THR A 193 -11.27 -7.02 17.10
N PRO A 194 -10.41 -6.04 16.77
CA PRO A 194 -10.81 -4.65 16.80
C PRO A 194 -11.94 -4.33 15.81
N GLU A 195 -12.90 -3.56 16.30
CA GLU A 195 -13.98 -3.01 15.50
C GLU A 195 -13.56 -1.68 14.85
N MET A 196 -14.42 -1.17 13.94
CA MET A 196 -14.26 0.19 13.41
C MET A 196 -14.59 1.22 14.50
N HIS A 197 -13.71 2.20 14.67
CA HIS A 197 -13.95 3.35 15.57
C HIS A 197 -14.22 4.62 14.79
N SER A 198 -15.13 5.43 15.31
CA SER A 198 -15.40 6.78 14.80
C SER A 198 -15.18 7.78 15.94
N ALA A 199 -14.34 8.78 15.69
CA ALA A 199 -14.21 9.90 16.61
C ALA A 199 -15.48 10.76 16.62
N SER A 200 -15.76 11.43 17.72
CA SER A 200 -16.79 12.48 17.78
C SER A 200 -16.34 13.79 17.14
N GLY A 201 -15.03 13.95 16.97
CA GLY A 201 -14.35 15.07 16.34
C GLY A 201 -13.37 14.62 15.26
N LYS A 202 -12.39 15.46 14.97
CA LYS A 202 -11.41 15.22 13.92
C LYS A 202 -10.18 14.41 14.36
N ASN A 203 -10.05 14.07 15.65
CA ASN A 203 -8.84 13.47 16.18
C ASN A 203 -9.12 12.07 16.74
N ILE A 204 -8.19 11.15 16.52
CA ILE A 204 -8.05 9.90 17.26
C ILE A 204 -6.62 9.82 17.78
N PHE A 205 -6.46 9.60 19.07
CA PHE A 205 -5.18 9.29 19.70
C PHE A 205 -5.11 7.81 20.03
N MET A 206 -3.98 7.16 19.71
CA MET A 206 -3.73 5.77 20.02
C MET A 206 -2.46 5.63 20.84
N LYS A 207 -2.48 4.70 21.81
CA LYS A 207 -1.33 4.37 22.65
C LYS A 207 -1.15 2.86 22.71
N PHE A 208 -0.05 2.38 22.18
CA PHE A 208 0.32 0.97 22.20
C PHE A 208 1.39 0.74 23.27
N ILE A 209 1.13 -0.16 24.20
CA ILE A 209 2.01 -0.48 25.32
C ILE A 209 2.33 -1.96 25.27
N THR A 210 3.61 -2.31 25.22
CA THR A 210 4.10 -3.69 25.28
C THR A 210 4.79 -3.95 26.60
N ASN A 211 4.54 -5.14 27.14
CA ASN A 211 5.16 -5.61 28.38
C ASN A 211 6.60 -6.16 28.17
N GLY A 212 7.16 -6.86 29.13
CA GLY A 212 8.55 -7.36 29.08
C GLY A 212 8.69 -8.75 28.49
N SER A 213 7.62 -9.38 27.96
CA SER A 213 7.66 -10.77 27.51
C SER A 213 6.69 -11.06 26.37
N GLY A 214 7.18 -11.83 25.39
CA GLY A 214 6.41 -12.14 24.19
C GLY A 214 6.45 -11.03 23.15
N THR A 215 6.34 -11.39 21.89
CA THR A 215 6.24 -10.49 20.75
C THR A 215 5.32 -11.13 19.72
N ALA A 216 4.69 -10.32 18.90
CA ALA A 216 3.77 -10.76 17.86
C ALA A 216 3.87 -9.83 16.64
N PRO A 217 3.26 -10.16 15.48
CA PRO A 217 3.32 -9.36 14.26
C PRO A 217 2.80 -7.92 14.39
N GLY A 218 2.04 -7.61 15.44
CA GLY A 218 1.52 -6.27 15.67
C GLY A 218 0.23 -5.97 14.93
N TRP A 219 0.08 -4.74 14.47
CA TRP A 219 -1.16 -4.31 13.83
C TRP A 219 -0.91 -3.38 12.64
N ILE A 220 -1.82 -3.46 11.68
CA ILE A 220 -1.94 -2.55 10.55
C ILE A 220 -3.31 -1.91 10.60
N ALA A 221 -3.36 -0.60 10.51
CA ALA A 221 -4.59 0.18 10.53
C ALA A 221 -4.64 1.15 9.36
N ARG A 222 -5.84 1.53 9.00
CA ARG A 222 -6.11 2.64 8.09
C ARG A 222 -7.11 3.59 8.70
N TYR A 223 -7.01 4.83 8.31
CA TYR A 223 -8.00 5.84 8.69
C TYR A 223 -8.47 6.62 7.47
N SER A 224 -9.66 7.18 7.59
CA SER A 224 -10.22 8.14 6.64
C SER A 224 -11.04 9.18 7.38
N THR A 225 -11.18 10.35 6.78
CA THR A 225 -12.10 11.37 7.27
C THR A 225 -13.27 11.52 6.33
N ASP A 226 -14.32 12.18 6.79
CA ASP A 226 -15.33 12.70 5.90
C ASP A 226 -14.73 13.75 4.94
N TYR A 227 -15.42 13.99 3.87
CA TYR A 227 -14.91 14.72 2.70
C TYR A 227 -14.36 16.11 3.05
N CYS A 228 -13.08 16.33 2.74
CA CYS A 228 -12.47 17.65 2.72
C CYS A 228 -12.96 18.41 1.48
N LYS A 229 -13.92 19.29 1.65
CA LYS A 229 -14.39 20.12 0.54
C LYS A 229 -13.25 21.07 0.12
N PRO A 230 -12.66 20.96 -1.09
CA PRO A 230 -11.69 21.96 -1.52
C PRO A 230 -12.37 23.32 -1.58
N SER A 231 -11.85 24.28 -0.84
CA SER A 231 -12.28 25.67 -1.01
C SER A 231 -11.75 26.18 -2.36
N LEU A 232 -12.57 26.12 -3.39
CA LEU A 232 -12.29 26.83 -4.63
C LEU A 232 -12.45 28.32 -4.35
N ALA A 233 -11.36 29.00 -4.04
CA ALA A 233 -11.31 30.44 -4.05
C ALA A 233 -11.27 30.88 -5.53
N PHE A 234 -12.41 31.23 -6.08
CA PHE A 234 -12.45 31.97 -7.33
C PHE A 234 -11.97 33.39 -7.06
N THR A 235 -10.73 33.70 -7.44
CA THR A 235 -10.34 35.11 -7.58
C THR A 235 -11.03 35.65 -8.83
N THR A 236 -12.07 36.44 -8.66
CA THR A 236 -12.61 37.25 -9.75
C THR A 236 -11.55 38.31 -10.08
N GLN A 237 -10.85 38.14 -11.19
CA GLN A 237 -10.06 39.21 -11.76
C GLN A 237 -11.05 40.24 -12.31
N SER A 238 -11.19 41.36 -11.60
CA SER A 238 -11.86 42.53 -12.12
C SER A 238 -10.96 43.16 -13.20
N GLY A 239 -11.45 43.18 -14.45
CA GLY A 239 -10.86 43.87 -15.58
C GLY A 239 -10.94 45.41 -15.44
#